data_637a81276432cab75964afd4f0f9a0cd
#
_entry.id   637a81276432cab75964afd4f0f9a0cd
#
_cell.length_a   1.000
_cell.length_b   1.000
_cell.length_c   1.000
_cell.angle_alpha   90.00
_cell.angle_beta   90.00
_cell.angle_gamma   90.00
#
_symmetry.space_group_name_H-M   'P 1'
#
loop_
_entity.id
_entity.type
_entity.pdbx_description
1 polymer ?
#
loop_
_entity_poly.entity_id
_entity_poly.type
_entity_poly.pdbx_seq_one_letter_code
_entity_poly.pdbx_strand_id
1 'polypeptide(L)'
;MLGGSSLLSTTAAIAAPDEKGAVAKPAEGLVRELFATLTPDQKKAMVLPWEHGAEKGGTPTRLKTHNAAPLGKRLGDQFTQPQQDLIRATFKSILSGDEAYERITRHGKWDSSGSFEGNGVAIFGDPSGKDPFSWVFAGHHLTLRCDGNSQPNTAFGGPMYYGHSANGHSDTNVYNYQTKQVMSVFDMLNEEQRKLAVVVGSPGDGVEALKPRLVEKPPVGVGYAQLEESQQKLVTGVMRTLIDPFRKEDGDEVMQLIKKNGGMEQVRLAFYKEDAEKGNDRWDYWRLEGPGFVWNYRVLPHVHCFVNVVSQA
;
A
#
# COMPACT_ATOMS: atom_id res chain seq x y z
N MET A 1 76.27 13.60 32.92
CA MET A 1 76.37 13.34 31.65
C MET A 1 75.01 13.06 31.09
N LEU A 2 74.65 13.82 30.16
CA LEU A 2 73.30 14.19 29.83
C LEU A 2 72.60 13.11 29.00
N GLY A 3 71.50 12.56 29.55
CA GLY A 3 70.58 11.67 28.84
C GLY A 3 69.55 12.48 28.07
N GLY A 4 69.48 12.33 26.77
CA GLY A 4 68.44 12.92 25.91
C GLY A 4 67.22 12.03 25.89
N SER A 5 66.13 12.51 26.42
CA SER A 5 64.80 11.88 26.26
C SER A 5 64.15 12.33 24.96
N SER A 6 63.98 11.39 24.04
CA SER A 6 63.24 11.57 22.82
C SER A 6 61.75 11.44 23.10
N LEU A 7 60.99 12.53 22.97
CA LEU A 7 59.52 12.55 22.98
C LEU A 7 59.00 12.10 21.62
N LEU A 8 58.46 10.89 21.57
CA LEU A 8 57.68 10.40 20.44
C LEU A 8 56.26 11.03 20.52
N SER A 9 56.02 11.97 19.65
CA SER A 9 54.70 12.56 19.39
C SER A 9 53.83 11.56 18.61
N THR A 10 52.88 10.92 19.28
CA THR A 10 51.86 10.12 18.64
C THR A 10 50.73 11.05 18.16
N THR A 11 50.73 11.37 16.89
CA THR A 11 49.58 11.96 16.22
C THR A 11 48.50 10.87 16.09
N ALA A 12 47.45 11.00 16.92
CA ALA A 12 46.25 10.21 16.74
C ALA A 12 45.56 10.65 15.44
N ALA A 13 45.52 9.75 14.46
CA ALA A 13 44.71 9.91 13.28
C ALA A 13 43.24 9.89 13.70
N ILE A 14 42.56 11.01 13.53
CA ILE A 14 41.10 11.09 13.64
C ILE A 14 40.56 10.33 12.42
N ALA A 15 40.02 9.13 12.67
CA ALA A 15 39.32 8.36 11.65
C ALA A 15 38.06 9.19 11.23
N ALA A 16 37.91 9.36 9.91
CA ALA A 16 36.69 9.93 9.35
C ALA A 16 35.48 9.06 9.78
N PRO A 17 34.34 9.68 10.09
CA PRO A 17 33.16 8.90 10.45
C PRO A 17 32.75 8.03 9.27
N ASP A 18 32.65 6.72 9.52
CA ASP A 18 32.08 5.75 8.60
C ASP A 18 30.67 6.21 8.17
N GLU A 19 30.46 6.40 6.86
CA GLU A 19 29.13 6.68 6.29
C GLU A 19 28.17 5.47 6.36
N LYS A 20 28.41 4.53 7.24
CA LYS A 20 27.53 3.39 7.50
C LYS A 20 26.68 3.67 8.73
N GLY A 21 25.41 4.13 8.48
CA GLY A 21 24.38 4.10 9.49
C GLY A 21 23.75 5.42 9.88
N ALA A 22 23.46 6.30 8.94
CA ALA A 22 22.37 7.26 9.17
C ALA A 22 21.08 6.44 9.26
N VAL A 23 20.54 6.28 10.47
CA VAL A 23 19.19 5.71 10.67
C VAL A 23 18.26 6.52 9.80
N ALA A 24 17.64 5.87 8.80
CA ALA A 24 16.71 6.52 7.91
C ALA A 24 15.64 7.24 8.76
N LYS A 25 15.40 8.52 8.49
CA LYS A 25 14.36 9.26 9.23
C LYS A 25 13.03 8.53 9.04
N PRO A 26 12.25 8.31 10.09
CA PRO A 26 10.90 7.75 9.95
C PRO A 26 10.09 8.59 8.96
N ALA A 27 9.18 7.97 8.21
CA ALA A 27 8.32 8.64 7.22
C ALA A 27 7.61 9.87 7.80
N GLU A 28 7.12 9.76 9.03
CA GLU A 28 6.47 10.84 9.78
C GLU A 28 7.37 12.05 10.00
N GLY A 29 8.65 11.83 10.26
CA GLY A 29 9.65 12.89 10.41
C GLY A 29 9.85 13.64 9.09
N LEU A 30 9.88 12.94 7.96
CA LEU A 30 9.99 13.53 6.63
C LEU A 30 8.73 14.32 6.25
N VAL A 31 7.55 13.83 6.61
CA VAL A 31 6.28 14.56 6.41
C VAL A 31 6.28 15.88 7.21
N ARG A 32 6.74 15.85 8.48
CA ARG A 32 6.85 17.04 9.32
C ARG A 32 7.87 18.04 8.76
N GLU A 33 8.99 17.54 8.26
CA GLU A 33 10.01 18.38 7.60
C GLU A 33 9.46 19.01 6.32
N LEU A 34 8.78 18.27 5.46
CA LEU A 34 8.08 18.80 4.30
C LEU A 34 7.10 19.91 4.70
N PHE A 35 6.24 19.63 5.68
CA PHE A 35 5.22 20.58 6.13
C PHE A 35 5.83 21.90 6.64
N ALA A 36 6.98 21.84 7.31
CA ALA A 36 7.70 23.01 7.80
C ALA A 36 8.24 23.90 6.66
N THR A 37 8.53 23.32 5.49
CA THR A 37 9.05 24.05 4.31
C THR A 37 7.96 24.68 3.45
N LEU A 38 6.68 24.33 3.68
CA LEU A 38 5.57 24.81 2.85
C LEU A 38 5.30 26.30 3.04
N THR A 39 5.17 27.01 1.93
CA THR A 39 4.68 28.39 1.93
C THR A 39 3.21 28.46 2.34
N PRO A 40 2.69 29.65 2.76
CA PRO A 40 1.27 29.81 3.05
C PRO A 40 0.36 29.39 1.88
N ASP A 41 0.73 29.71 0.64
CA ASP A 41 -0.05 29.34 -0.54
C ASP A 41 -0.04 27.82 -0.79
N GLN A 42 1.10 27.16 -0.58
CA GLN A 42 1.18 25.70 -0.66
C GLN A 42 0.33 25.05 0.44
N LYS A 43 0.40 25.53 1.68
CA LYS A 43 -0.45 25.02 2.78
C LYS A 43 -1.93 25.17 2.45
N LYS A 44 -2.35 26.33 1.93
CA LYS A 44 -3.74 26.56 1.51
C LYS A 44 -4.20 25.60 0.40
N ALA A 45 -3.29 25.21 -0.49
CA ALA A 45 -3.62 24.37 -1.65
C ALA A 45 -3.65 22.86 -1.33
N MET A 46 -2.86 22.40 -0.35
CA MET A 46 -2.65 20.96 -0.15
C MET A 46 -2.89 20.45 1.28
N VAL A 47 -3.01 21.34 2.27
CA VAL A 47 -3.34 20.95 3.64
C VAL A 47 -4.84 21.10 3.84
N LEU A 48 -5.50 19.97 4.09
CA LEU A 48 -6.95 19.86 4.15
C LEU A 48 -7.38 19.49 5.58
N PRO A 49 -8.60 19.82 5.99
CA PRO A 49 -9.13 19.36 7.27
C PRO A 49 -9.07 17.85 7.40
N TRP A 50 -8.88 17.34 8.63
CA TRP A 50 -8.81 15.89 8.90
C TRP A 50 -10.02 15.13 8.32
N GLU A 51 -11.24 15.64 8.49
CA GLU A 51 -12.48 15.06 8.00
C GLU A 51 -12.93 15.59 6.63
N HIS A 52 -12.01 16.14 5.84
CA HIS A 52 -12.32 16.64 4.51
C HIS A 52 -12.98 15.56 3.64
N GLY A 53 -14.12 15.89 3.05
CA GLY A 53 -14.91 14.99 2.19
C GLY A 53 -15.79 14.00 2.95
N ALA A 54 -15.91 14.11 4.29
CA ALA A 54 -16.78 13.29 5.12
C ALA A 54 -18.19 13.90 5.33
N GLU A 55 -18.52 14.97 4.64
CA GLU A 55 -19.81 15.64 4.74
C GLU A 55 -20.95 14.63 4.51
N LYS A 56 -22.03 14.77 5.26
CA LYS A 56 -23.20 13.88 5.23
C LYS A 56 -22.90 12.41 5.56
N GLY A 57 -21.88 12.15 6.38
CA GLY A 57 -21.50 10.81 6.80
C GLY A 57 -20.73 10.01 5.73
N GLY A 58 -20.21 10.69 4.72
CA GLY A 58 -19.36 10.07 3.68
C GLY A 58 -17.99 9.65 4.22
N THR A 59 -17.26 8.87 3.42
CA THR A 59 -15.88 8.49 3.73
C THR A 59 -14.95 9.69 3.54
N PRO A 60 -14.12 10.06 4.54
CA PRO A 60 -13.13 11.12 4.39
C PRO A 60 -12.20 10.87 3.19
N THR A 61 -11.81 11.93 2.49
CA THR A 61 -10.95 11.84 1.30
C THR A 61 -9.62 11.12 1.60
N ARG A 62 -9.07 11.33 2.79
CA ARG A 62 -7.86 10.62 3.26
C ARG A 62 -8.00 9.09 3.31
N LEU A 63 -9.22 8.56 3.42
CA LEU A 63 -9.54 7.12 3.44
C LEU A 63 -10.10 6.59 2.10
N LYS A 64 -10.01 7.38 1.02
CA LYS A 64 -10.40 6.94 -0.33
C LYS A 64 -9.17 6.48 -1.11
N THR A 65 -9.36 5.54 -2.03
CA THR A 65 -8.38 5.23 -3.06
C THR A 65 -8.50 6.23 -4.21
N HIS A 66 -7.36 6.65 -4.74
CA HIS A 66 -7.26 7.56 -5.88
C HIS A 66 -6.55 6.81 -7.01
N ASN A 67 -7.24 6.60 -8.13
CA ASN A 67 -6.77 5.68 -9.17
C ASN A 67 -6.31 6.39 -10.45
N ALA A 68 -7.01 7.44 -10.88
CA ALA A 68 -6.85 7.97 -12.24
C ALA A 68 -6.17 9.34 -12.31
N ALA A 69 -6.07 10.06 -11.21
CA ALA A 69 -5.59 11.44 -11.19
C ALA A 69 -4.75 11.72 -9.94
N PRO A 70 -3.84 12.70 -10.01
CA PRO A 70 -3.14 13.17 -8.82
C PRO A 70 -4.13 13.73 -7.80
N LEU A 71 -3.85 13.54 -6.53
CA LEU A 71 -4.58 14.21 -5.45
C LEU A 71 -4.10 15.65 -5.35
N GLY A 72 -4.97 16.62 -5.63
CA GLY A 72 -4.61 18.03 -5.72
C GLY A 72 -3.87 18.38 -7.03
N LYS A 73 -2.87 19.25 -6.95
CA LYS A 73 -2.03 19.63 -8.09
C LYS A 73 -0.87 18.66 -8.28
N ARG A 74 -0.32 18.61 -9.49
CA ARG A 74 0.89 17.82 -9.75
C ARG A 74 2.08 18.32 -8.96
N LEU A 75 2.97 17.41 -8.57
CA LEU A 75 4.17 17.74 -7.80
C LEU A 75 5.05 18.75 -8.51
N GLY A 76 5.27 18.57 -9.81
CA GLY A 76 6.10 19.47 -10.61
C GLY A 76 5.57 20.91 -10.71
N ASP A 77 4.25 21.09 -10.57
CA ASP A 77 3.61 22.41 -10.67
C ASP A 77 3.58 23.15 -9.31
N GLN A 78 3.78 22.44 -8.20
CA GLN A 78 3.51 22.98 -6.87
C GLN A 78 4.73 23.02 -5.95
N PHE A 79 5.68 22.10 -6.11
CA PHE A 79 6.77 21.92 -5.16
C PHE A 79 8.12 22.25 -5.77
N THR A 80 8.98 22.90 -4.95
CA THR A 80 10.40 23.10 -5.28
C THR A 80 11.14 21.74 -5.28
N GLN A 81 12.30 21.68 -5.93
CA GLN A 81 13.08 20.43 -5.96
C GLN A 81 13.41 19.88 -4.56
N PRO A 82 13.86 20.66 -3.56
CA PRO A 82 14.06 20.15 -2.21
C PRO A 82 12.80 19.57 -1.57
N GLN A 83 11.62 20.16 -1.82
CA GLN A 83 10.35 19.62 -1.34
C GLN A 83 9.98 18.32 -2.06
N GLN A 84 10.21 18.22 -3.37
CA GLN A 84 10.02 16.97 -4.12
C GLN A 84 10.95 15.86 -3.61
N ASP A 85 12.18 16.20 -3.23
CA ASP A 85 13.14 15.24 -2.65
C ASP A 85 12.64 14.70 -1.30
N LEU A 86 12.05 15.56 -0.44
CA LEU A 86 11.40 15.12 0.80
C LEU A 86 10.18 14.22 0.54
N ILE A 87 9.35 14.54 -0.45
CA ILE A 87 8.21 13.72 -0.86
C ILE A 87 8.70 12.35 -1.36
N ARG A 88 9.76 12.32 -2.18
CA ARG A 88 10.36 11.07 -2.68
C ARG A 88 11.00 10.24 -1.55
N ALA A 89 11.65 10.90 -0.60
CA ALA A 89 12.21 10.23 0.57
C ALA A 89 11.10 9.63 1.45
N THR A 90 10.00 10.35 1.69
CA THR A 90 8.82 9.84 2.39
C THR A 90 8.25 8.62 1.68
N PHE A 91 8.07 8.72 0.36
CA PHE A 91 7.58 7.63 -0.48
C PHE A 91 8.47 6.38 -0.36
N LYS A 92 9.80 6.54 -0.48
CA LYS A 92 10.74 5.42 -0.36
C LYS A 92 10.75 4.81 1.04
N SER A 93 10.56 5.61 2.09
CA SER A 93 10.65 5.16 3.48
C SER A 93 9.48 4.26 3.93
N ILE A 94 8.38 4.21 3.19
CA ILE A 94 7.23 3.32 3.43
C ILE A 94 7.28 2.03 2.59
N LEU A 95 8.28 1.88 1.74
CA LEU A 95 8.48 0.69 0.91
C LEU A 95 9.56 -0.24 1.50
N SER A 96 9.58 -1.48 1.05
CA SER A 96 10.53 -2.51 1.51
C SER A 96 11.95 -2.35 0.94
N GLY A 97 12.19 -1.38 0.07
CA GLY A 97 13.50 -1.07 -0.51
C GLY A 97 13.45 -0.65 -1.97
N ASP A 98 14.63 -0.55 -2.60
CA ASP A 98 14.75 -0.03 -3.97
C ASP A 98 14.04 -0.91 -5.01
N GLU A 99 14.06 -2.23 -4.87
CA GLU A 99 13.34 -3.13 -5.79
C GLU A 99 11.83 -2.87 -5.74
N ALA A 100 11.26 -2.70 -4.54
CA ALA A 100 9.87 -2.34 -4.34
C ALA A 100 9.55 -0.96 -4.96
N TYR A 101 10.46 0.00 -4.78
CA TYR A 101 10.34 1.32 -5.41
C TYR A 101 10.29 1.22 -6.93
N GLU A 102 11.19 0.45 -7.55
CA GLU A 102 11.21 0.23 -9.00
C GLU A 102 9.90 -0.42 -9.49
N ARG A 103 9.37 -1.41 -8.79
CA ARG A 103 8.10 -2.05 -9.13
C ARG A 103 6.91 -1.09 -8.98
N ILE A 104 6.79 -0.41 -7.84
CA ILE A 104 5.70 0.52 -7.55
C ILE A 104 5.69 1.69 -8.54
N THR A 105 6.85 2.13 -9.01
CA THR A 105 6.97 3.19 -10.02
C THR A 105 6.94 2.68 -11.45
N ARG A 106 6.80 1.36 -11.65
CA ARG A 106 6.86 0.71 -12.98
C ARG A 106 8.15 1.08 -13.71
N HIS A 107 9.28 0.93 -13.00
CA HIS A 107 10.63 1.31 -13.47
C HIS A 107 10.70 2.79 -13.90
N GLY A 108 10.11 3.67 -13.10
CA GLY A 108 10.08 5.11 -13.36
C GLY A 108 9.11 5.57 -14.45
N LYS A 109 8.28 4.68 -15.03
CA LYS A 109 7.32 5.05 -16.08
C LYS A 109 6.02 5.67 -15.56
N TRP A 110 5.60 5.32 -14.32
CA TRP A 110 4.45 5.90 -13.62
C TRP A 110 3.10 5.80 -14.34
N ASP A 111 2.97 4.87 -15.29
CA ASP A 111 1.78 4.73 -16.14
C ASP A 111 1.33 6.11 -16.72
N SER A 112 0.03 6.44 -16.67
CA SER A 112 -0.47 7.71 -17.20
C SER A 112 -0.09 8.95 -16.37
N SER A 113 0.54 8.81 -15.19
CA SER A 113 1.17 9.94 -14.50
C SER A 113 2.44 10.41 -15.22
N GLY A 114 3.10 9.52 -16.00
CA GLY A 114 4.24 9.81 -16.87
C GLY A 114 5.57 9.96 -16.14
N SER A 115 5.57 10.54 -14.94
CA SER A 115 6.77 10.74 -14.12
C SER A 115 6.38 10.86 -12.64
N PHE A 116 7.37 10.95 -11.75
CA PHE A 116 7.15 11.26 -10.33
C PHE A 116 6.40 12.59 -10.17
N GLU A 117 6.80 13.60 -10.93
CA GLU A 117 6.26 14.97 -10.92
C GLU A 117 4.79 15.03 -11.38
N GLY A 118 4.35 14.03 -12.15
CA GLY A 118 2.96 13.91 -12.61
C GLY A 118 1.96 13.41 -11.56
N ASN A 119 2.45 12.97 -10.40
CA ASN A 119 1.60 12.56 -9.27
C ASN A 119 1.26 13.75 -8.36
N GLY A 120 0.44 13.52 -7.33
CA GLY A 120 0.03 14.56 -6.38
C GLY A 120 0.12 14.09 -4.93
N VAL A 121 0.13 15.08 -4.03
CA VAL A 121 0.16 14.89 -2.59
C VAL A 121 -0.82 15.84 -1.91
N ALA A 122 -1.51 15.33 -0.89
CA ALA A 122 -2.24 16.15 0.07
C ALA A 122 -1.88 15.74 1.50
N ILE A 123 -1.98 16.69 2.43
CA ILE A 123 -1.86 16.46 3.86
C ILE A 123 -3.22 16.75 4.48
N PHE A 124 -3.73 15.84 5.28
CA PHE A 124 -4.97 15.98 6.04
C PHE A 124 -4.60 16.15 7.51
N GLY A 125 -5.16 17.18 8.17
CA GLY A 125 -4.78 17.53 9.54
C GLY A 125 -3.49 18.35 9.63
N ASP A 126 -2.88 18.38 10.82
CA ASP A 126 -1.67 19.19 11.10
C ASP A 126 -0.52 18.34 11.66
N PRO A 127 0.52 18.06 10.85
CA PRO A 127 1.68 17.30 11.31
C PRO A 127 2.65 18.10 12.20
N SER A 128 2.46 19.42 12.40
CA SER A 128 3.38 20.24 13.18
C SER A 128 3.35 19.95 14.68
N GLY A 129 2.25 19.41 15.19
CA GLY A 129 1.99 19.17 16.60
C GLY A 129 1.76 17.69 16.94
N LYS A 130 0.80 17.50 17.86
CA LYS A 130 0.31 16.18 18.30
C LYS A 130 -1.03 15.81 17.67
N ASP A 131 -1.60 16.69 16.87
CA ASP A 131 -2.87 16.46 16.21
C ASP A 131 -2.73 15.37 15.15
N PRO A 132 -3.80 14.64 14.85
CA PRO A 132 -3.79 13.62 13.82
C PRO A 132 -3.49 14.24 12.44
N PHE A 133 -2.70 13.52 11.65
CA PHE A 133 -2.43 13.87 10.27
C PHE A 133 -2.36 12.64 9.38
N SER A 134 -2.57 12.84 8.08
CA SER A 134 -2.34 11.83 7.06
C SER A 134 -1.76 12.49 5.82
N TRP A 135 -0.56 12.08 5.44
CA TRP A 135 0.04 12.39 4.14
C TRP A 135 -0.42 11.33 3.13
N VAL A 136 -1.03 11.75 2.05
CA VAL A 136 -1.53 10.87 1.00
C VAL A 136 -0.87 11.21 -0.32
N PHE A 137 -0.16 10.25 -0.89
CA PHE A 137 0.40 10.32 -2.23
C PHE A 137 -0.50 9.58 -3.21
N ALA A 138 -0.85 10.20 -4.32
CA ALA A 138 -1.72 9.59 -5.30
C ALA A 138 -1.33 9.94 -6.74
N GLY A 139 -1.53 8.97 -7.61
CA GLY A 139 -1.34 9.08 -9.05
C GLY A 139 -2.06 7.96 -9.78
N HIS A 140 -1.78 7.82 -11.07
CA HIS A 140 -2.36 6.73 -11.83
C HIS A 140 -1.85 5.38 -11.29
N HIS A 141 -2.80 4.52 -10.90
CA HIS A 141 -2.54 3.21 -10.26
C HIS A 141 -1.74 3.27 -8.96
N LEU A 142 -1.97 4.28 -8.13
CA LEU A 142 -1.26 4.35 -6.86
C LEU A 142 -1.98 5.23 -5.83
N THR A 143 -2.12 4.72 -4.60
CA THR A 143 -2.48 5.49 -3.41
C THR A 143 -1.70 4.95 -2.22
N LEU A 144 -0.82 5.77 -1.65
CA LEU A 144 -0.01 5.44 -0.48
C LEU A 144 -0.23 6.47 0.62
N ARG A 145 0.03 6.07 1.88
CA ARG A 145 -0.17 6.93 3.06
C ARG A 145 0.99 6.84 4.03
N CYS A 146 1.14 7.94 4.77
CA CYS A 146 1.91 7.99 6.00
C CYS A 146 1.10 8.87 6.97
N ASP A 147 0.60 8.28 8.04
CA ASP A 147 -0.27 8.96 9.00
C ASP A 147 0.27 8.98 10.44
N GLY A 148 1.45 8.38 10.67
CA GLY A 148 2.06 8.34 12.00
C GLY A 148 1.15 7.67 13.04
N ASN A 149 0.40 6.65 12.63
CA ASN A 149 -0.61 5.95 13.45
C ASN A 149 -1.76 6.86 13.93
N SER A 150 -2.04 7.95 13.20
CA SER A 150 -3.15 8.86 13.51
C SER A 150 -4.52 8.24 13.26
N GLN A 151 -4.61 7.22 12.40
CA GLN A 151 -5.80 6.41 12.19
C GLN A 151 -5.65 5.08 12.95
N PRO A 152 -6.13 4.98 14.20
CA PRO A 152 -5.90 3.80 15.03
C PRO A 152 -6.55 2.55 14.43
N ASN A 153 -5.95 1.39 14.71
CA ASN A 153 -6.46 0.09 14.28
C ASN A 153 -6.69 -0.05 12.77
N THR A 154 -5.94 0.67 11.95
CA THR A 154 -6.11 0.69 10.50
C THR A 154 -4.76 0.49 9.82
N ALA A 155 -4.60 -0.61 9.11
CA ALA A 155 -3.38 -0.89 8.37
C ALA A 155 -3.10 0.22 7.33
N PHE A 156 -1.83 0.57 7.16
CA PHE A 156 -1.37 1.60 6.21
C PHE A 156 -2.02 2.99 6.39
N GLY A 157 -2.67 3.26 7.54
CA GLY A 157 -3.45 4.49 7.74
C GLY A 157 -4.68 4.63 6.84
N GLY A 158 -5.09 3.55 6.18
CA GLY A 158 -6.24 3.49 5.26
C GLY A 158 -6.03 2.54 4.09
N PRO A 159 -6.97 2.46 3.14
CA PRO A 159 -6.88 1.52 2.03
C PRO A 159 -5.63 1.78 1.17
N MET A 160 -4.80 0.76 1.02
CA MET A 160 -3.64 0.75 0.15
C MET A 160 -4.05 0.33 -1.27
N TYR A 161 -3.44 0.96 -2.28
CA TYR A 161 -3.69 0.66 -3.67
C TYR A 161 -2.45 0.80 -4.54
N TYR A 162 -2.21 -0.18 -5.40
CA TYR A 162 -1.27 -0.10 -6.51
C TYR A 162 -1.76 -0.91 -7.72
N GLY A 163 -1.20 -0.61 -8.89
CA GLY A 163 -1.53 -1.32 -10.13
C GLY A 163 -0.54 -1.02 -11.27
N HIS A 164 -0.83 -1.57 -12.45
CA HIS A 164 -0.04 -1.34 -13.67
C HIS A 164 -0.91 -1.53 -14.91
N SER A 165 -0.87 -0.60 -15.84
CA SER A 165 -1.71 -0.55 -17.04
C SER A 165 -1.52 -1.70 -18.04
N ALA A 166 -0.41 -2.44 -17.99
CA ALA A 166 -0.20 -3.61 -18.83
C ALA A 166 -1.18 -4.73 -18.46
N ASN A 167 -1.59 -5.58 -19.44
CA ASN A 167 -2.44 -6.74 -19.16
C ASN A 167 -1.85 -7.60 -18.04
N GLY A 168 -2.66 -7.98 -17.05
CA GLY A 168 -2.19 -8.65 -15.85
C GLY A 168 -1.60 -10.05 -16.05
N HIS A 169 -1.93 -10.71 -17.17
CA HIS A 169 -1.31 -11.99 -17.57
C HIS A 169 -0.05 -11.82 -18.44
N SER A 170 0.27 -10.59 -18.87
CA SER A 170 1.47 -10.33 -19.67
C SER A 170 2.73 -10.33 -18.83
N ASP A 171 3.81 -10.90 -19.34
CA ASP A 171 5.14 -10.81 -18.70
C ASP A 171 5.68 -9.36 -18.70
N THR A 172 5.07 -8.44 -19.45
CA THR A 172 5.38 -7.00 -19.38
C THR A 172 4.76 -6.31 -18.17
N ASN A 173 3.80 -6.95 -17.46
CA ASN A 173 3.26 -6.41 -16.24
C ASN A 173 4.22 -6.67 -15.08
N VAL A 174 4.66 -5.61 -14.39
CA VAL A 174 5.61 -5.72 -13.26
C VAL A 174 5.08 -6.56 -12.10
N TYR A 175 3.77 -6.80 -12.03
CA TYR A 175 3.09 -7.64 -11.04
C TYR A 175 2.68 -9.01 -11.58
N ASN A 176 3.15 -9.42 -12.76
CA ASN A 176 2.81 -10.73 -13.33
C ASN A 176 3.17 -11.90 -12.40
N TYR A 177 4.26 -11.76 -11.61
CA TYR A 177 4.63 -12.75 -10.61
C TYR A 177 3.54 -12.93 -9.53
N GLN A 178 2.87 -11.85 -9.11
CA GLN A 178 1.73 -11.91 -8.18
C GLN A 178 0.54 -12.60 -8.85
N THR A 179 0.24 -12.26 -10.10
CA THR A 179 -0.82 -12.93 -10.88
C THR A 179 -0.60 -14.44 -10.95
N LYS A 180 0.64 -14.89 -11.26
CA LYS A 180 0.99 -16.32 -11.29
C LYS A 180 0.78 -16.99 -9.93
N GLN A 181 1.10 -16.33 -8.83
CA GLN A 181 0.87 -16.88 -7.49
C GLN A 181 -0.61 -16.95 -7.13
N VAL A 182 -1.40 -15.93 -7.44
CA VAL A 182 -2.86 -15.96 -7.24
C VAL A 182 -3.49 -17.05 -8.11
N MET A 183 -3.02 -17.24 -9.35
CA MET A 183 -3.44 -18.35 -10.22
C MET A 183 -3.17 -19.71 -9.58
N SER A 184 -2.02 -19.90 -8.95
CA SER A 184 -1.71 -21.18 -8.29
C SER A 184 -2.67 -21.52 -7.13
N VAL A 185 -3.23 -20.53 -6.44
CA VAL A 185 -4.31 -20.76 -5.47
C VAL A 185 -5.54 -21.34 -6.16
N PHE A 186 -5.96 -20.75 -7.29
CA PHE A 186 -7.11 -21.23 -8.05
C PHE A 186 -6.89 -22.66 -8.57
N ASP A 187 -5.70 -22.94 -9.09
CA ASP A 187 -5.34 -24.23 -9.66
C ASP A 187 -5.34 -25.35 -8.62
N MET A 188 -5.00 -25.04 -7.37
CA MET A 188 -5.03 -26.00 -6.25
C MET A 188 -6.42 -26.31 -5.71
N LEU A 189 -7.46 -25.52 -6.03
CA LEU A 189 -8.81 -25.80 -5.58
C LEU A 189 -9.35 -27.07 -6.26
N ASN A 190 -9.96 -27.96 -5.49
CA ASN A 190 -10.70 -29.10 -6.03
C ASN A 190 -12.04 -28.62 -6.62
N GLU A 191 -12.76 -29.53 -7.28
CA GLU A 191 -14.01 -29.20 -7.99
C GLU A 191 -15.07 -28.61 -7.07
N GLU A 192 -15.26 -29.15 -5.87
CA GLU A 192 -16.26 -28.63 -4.91
C GLU A 192 -15.87 -27.26 -4.36
N GLN A 193 -14.59 -27.04 -4.08
CA GLN A 193 -14.08 -25.73 -3.66
C GLN A 193 -14.23 -24.70 -4.79
N ARG A 194 -13.96 -25.06 -6.04
CA ARG A 194 -14.15 -24.17 -7.20
C ARG A 194 -15.61 -23.77 -7.39
N LYS A 195 -16.57 -24.70 -7.22
CA LYS A 195 -18.01 -24.39 -7.26
C LYS A 195 -18.40 -23.31 -6.24
N LEU A 196 -17.78 -23.31 -5.07
CA LEU A 196 -18.01 -22.31 -4.04
C LEU A 196 -17.25 -21.01 -4.30
N ALA A 197 -16.02 -21.11 -4.82
CA ALA A 197 -15.12 -19.98 -4.98
C ALA A 197 -15.40 -19.12 -6.21
N VAL A 198 -15.92 -19.71 -7.31
CA VAL A 198 -16.19 -18.99 -8.55
C VAL A 198 -17.52 -18.24 -8.46
N VAL A 199 -17.47 -16.94 -8.73
CA VAL A 199 -18.63 -16.04 -8.67
C VAL A 199 -18.76 -15.32 -10.01
N VAL A 200 -19.95 -15.31 -10.60
CA VAL A 200 -20.22 -14.54 -11.82
C VAL A 200 -20.51 -13.09 -11.44
N GLY A 201 -19.91 -12.14 -12.17
CA GLY A 201 -20.02 -10.70 -11.93
C GLY A 201 -18.71 -10.08 -11.48
N SER A 202 -18.76 -8.85 -10.96
CA SER A 202 -17.62 -8.10 -10.46
C SER A 202 -17.87 -7.61 -9.04
N PRO A 203 -16.90 -7.71 -8.13
CA PRO A 203 -17.04 -7.11 -6.81
C PRO A 203 -16.88 -5.59 -6.86
N GLY A 204 -16.41 -5.05 -8.00
CA GLY A 204 -16.00 -3.67 -8.13
C GLY A 204 -14.69 -3.35 -7.39
N ASP A 205 -14.12 -2.18 -7.71
CA ASP A 205 -12.93 -1.64 -7.07
C ASP A 205 -13.08 -0.14 -6.68
N GLY A 206 -14.33 0.33 -6.60
CA GLY A 206 -14.66 1.64 -6.06
C GLY A 206 -14.65 1.67 -4.52
N VAL A 207 -14.72 2.88 -3.96
CA VAL A 207 -14.64 3.13 -2.50
C VAL A 207 -15.61 2.25 -1.70
N GLU A 208 -16.85 2.13 -2.14
CA GLU A 208 -17.88 1.33 -1.44
C GLU A 208 -17.58 -0.18 -1.50
N ALA A 209 -17.07 -0.67 -2.63
CA ALA A 209 -16.70 -2.08 -2.80
C ALA A 209 -15.51 -2.49 -1.93
N LEU A 210 -14.68 -1.52 -1.53
CA LEU A 210 -13.46 -1.73 -0.75
C LEU A 210 -13.64 -1.40 0.75
N LYS A 211 -14.84 -1.04 1.19
CA LYS A 211 -15.12 -0.85 2.61
C LYS A 211 -15.12 -2.18 3.34
N PRO A 212 -14.34 -2.33 4.41
CA PRO A 212 -14.45 -3.48 5.30
C PRO A 212 -15.84 -3.50 5.92
N ARG A 213 -16.48 -4.65 5.91
CA ARG A 213 -17.86 -4.80 6.44
C ARG A 213 -17.82 -5.45 7.80
N LEU A 214 -18.73 -5.00 8.67
CA LEU A 214 -19.23 -5.79 9.79
C LEU A 214 -20.14 -6.86 9.18
N VAL A 215 -19.73 -8.11 9.25
CA VAL A 215 -20.37 -9.17 8.47
C VAL A 215 -21.57 -9.72 9.24
N GLU A 216 -22.75 -9.23 8.97
CA GLU A 216 -24.00 -9.90 9.39
C GLU A 216 -24.20 -11.22 8.61
N LYS A 217 -23.71 -11.30 7.38
CA LYS A 217 -23.73 -12.50 6.54
C LYS A 217 -22.31 -12.80 6.03
N PRO A 218 -21.91 -14.08 6.04
CA PRO A 218 -20.62 -14.46 5.46
C PRO A 218 -20.51 -13.96 4.01
N PRO A 219 -19.35 -13.44 3.60
CA PRO A 219 -19.09 -13.11 2.20
C PRO A 219 -19.24 -14.33 1.29
N VAL A 220 -19.41 -14.10 -0.01
CA VAL A 220 -19.42 -15.18 -1.00
C VAL A 220 -18.05 -15.85 -1.11
N GLY A 221 -18.01 -17.09 -1.62
CA GLY A 221 -16.77 -17.80 -1.85
C GLY A 221 -16.58 -19.00 -0.93
N VAL A 222 -15.46 -19.68 -1.08
CA VAL A 222 -15.03 -20.78 -0.22
C VAL A 222 -14.43 -20.25 1.08
N GLY A 223 -14.79 -20.84 2.21
CA GLY A 223 -14.21 -20.50 3.52
C GLY A 223 -12.74 -20.96 3.61
N TYR A 224 -11.88 -20.14 4.20
CA TYR A 224 -10.49 -20.52 4.45
C TYR A 224 -10.39 -21.83 5.28
N ALA A 225 -11.27 -22.00 6.26
CA ALA A 225 -11.38 -23.24 7.06
C ALA A 225 -11.79 -24.49 6.25
N GLN A 226 -12.32 -24.32 5.03
CA GLN A 226 -12.68 -25.42 4.13
C GLN A 226 -11.53 -25.80 3.18
N LEU A 227 -10.40 -25.09 3.26
CA LEU A 227 -9.20 -25.37 2.48
C LEU A 227 -8.31 -26.40 3.20
N GLU A 228 -7.61 -27.21 2.42
CA GLU A 228 -6.55 -28.07 2.94
C GLU A 228 -5.38 -27.24 3.49
N GLU A 229 -4.61 -27.81 4.41
CA GLU A 229 -3.48 -27.08 5.04
C GLU A 229 -2.48 -26.50 4.02
N SER A 230 -2.20 -27.26 2.94
CA SER A 230 -1.34 -26.79 1.85
C SER A 230 -1.92 -25.59 1.10
N GLN A 231 -3.23 -25.60 0.86
CA GLN A 231 -3.96 -24.48 0.24
C GLN A 231 -4.00 -23.27 1.16
N GLN A 232 -4.24 -23.45 2.46
CA GLN A 232 -4.21 -22.40 3.48
C GLN A 232 -2.85 -21.70 3.54
N LYS A 233 -1.77 -22.48 3.54
CA LYS A 233 -0.39 -21.94 3.49
C LYS A 233 -0.15 -21.14 2.21
N LEU A 234 -0.63 -21.63 1.07
CA LEU A 234 -0.50 -20.94 -0.20
C LEU A 234 -1.27 -19.58 -0.20
N VAL A 235 -2.53 -19.56 0.25
CA VAL A 235 -3.33 -18.32 0.38
C VAL A 235 -2.61 -17.31 1.27
N THR A 236 -2.13 -17.74 2.44
CA THR A 236 -1.39 -16.84 3.35
C THR A 236 -0.08 -16.35 2.72
N GLY A 237 0.63 -17.21 1.98
CA GLY A 237 1.83 -16.84 1.22
C GLY A 237 1.55 -15.78 0.15
N VAL A 238 0.47 -15.96 -0.61
CA VAL A 238 0.04 -14.98 -1.63
C VAL A 238 -0.33 -13.64 -0.98
N MET A 239 -1.06 -13.63 0.13
CA MET A 239 -1.35 -12.40 0.86
C MET A 239 -0.06 -11.65 1.21
N ARG A 240 0.96 -12.35 1.74
CA ARG A 240 2.26 -11.76 2.01
C ARG A 240 2.92 -11.18 0.76
N THR A 241 2.88 -11.90 -0.36
CA THR A 241 3.45 -11.43 -1.63
C THR A 241 2.76 -10.17 -2.16
N LEU A 242 1.45 -10.01 -1.95
CA LEU A 242 0.72 -8.82 -2.40
C LEU A 242 1.08 -7.56 -1.58
N ILE A 243 1.54 -7.71 -0.34
CA ILE A 243 2.01 -6.59 0.51
C ILE A 243 3.54 -6.49 0.60
N ASP A 244 4.27 -7.36 -0.08
CA ASP A 244 5.73 -7.39 -0.17
C ASP A 244 6.40 -6.06 -0.59
N PRO A 245 5.76 -5.20 -1.44
CA PRO A 245 6.31 -3.89 -1.74
C PRO A 245 6.42 -2.95 -0.53
N PHE A 246 5.75 -3.22 0.59
CA PHE A 246 5.72 -2.37 1.77
C PHE A 246 6.65 -2.89 2.86
N ARG A 247 6.95 -2.06 3.86
CA ARG A 247 7.80 -2.47 4.99
C ARG A 247 7.23 -3.74 5.65
N LYS A 248 8.14 -4.57 6.13
CA LYS A 248 7.76 -5.82 6.80
C LYS A 248 6.85 -5.57 8.00
N GLU A 249 7.13 -4.52 8.78
CA GLU A 249 6.37 -4.12 9.96
C GLU A 249 4.91 -3.79 9.61
N ASP A 250 4.69 -3.05 8.51
CA ASP A 250 3.35 -2.71 8.02
C ASP A 250 2.60 -3.97 7.56
N GLY A 251 3.30 -4.88 6.88
CA GLY A 251 2.75 -6.17 6.49
C GLY A 251 2.42 -7.07 7.68
N ASP A 252 3.21 -7.02 8.75
CA ASP A 252 2.95 -7.76 9.99
C ASP A 252 1.75 -7.17 10.74
N GLU A 253 1.60 -5.84 10.75
CA GLU A 253 0.42 -5.16 11.31
C GLU A 253 -0.87 -5.61 10.60
N VAL A 254 -0.89 -5.67 9.26
CA VAL A 254 -2.02 -6.20 8.48
C VAL A 254 -2.47 -7.55 9.02
N MET A 255 -1.53 -8.50 9.18
CA MET A 255 -1.86 -9.85 9.63
C MET A 255 -2.29 -9.88 11.11
N GLN A 256 -1.74 -9.00 11.94
CA GLN A 256 -2.16 -8.85 13.35
C GLN A 256 -3.60 -8.32 13.46
N LEU A 257 -3.97 -7.32 12.65
CA LEU A 257 -5.33 -6.78 12.62
C LEU A 257 -6.35 -7.83 12.15
N ILE A 258 -6.01 -8.62 11.11
CA ILE A 258 -6.84 -9.76 10.68
C ILE A 258 -7.02 -10.76 11.82
N LYS A 259 -5.93 -11.08 12.55
CA LYS A 259 -5.98 -11.97 13.72
C LYS A 259 -6.89 -11.42 14.84
N LYS A 260 -6.81 -10.12 15.13
CA LYS A 260 -7.71 -9.46 16.11
C LYS A 260 -9.17 -9.56 15.72
N ASN A 261 -9.47 -9.55 14.43
CA ASN A 261 -10.83 -9.65 13.89
C ASN A 261 -11.38 -11.09 13.81
N GLY A 262 -10.76 -12.06 14.47
CA GLY A 262 -11.19 -13.45 14.49
C GLY A 262 -10.35 -14.39 13.61
N GLY A 263 -9.31 -13.86 12.97
CA GLY A 263 -8.32 -14.65 12.23
C GLY A 263 -8.78 -15.13 10.85
N MET A 264 -7.93 -15.94 10.24
CA MET A 264 -8.15 -16.48 8.89
C MET A 264 -9.37 -17.41 8.80
N GLU A 265 -9.79 -18.02 9.91
CA GLU A 265 -10.98 -18.90 9.96
C GLU A 265 -12.27 -18.19 9.53
N GLN A 266 -12.32 -16.87 9.66
CA GLN A 266 -13.46 -16.04 9.26
C GLN A 266 -13.41 -15.59 7.80
N VAL A 267 -12.32 -15.92 7.08
CA VAL A 267 -12.05 -15.42 5.73
C VAL A 267 -12.76 -16.26 4.69
N ARG A 268 -13.31 -15.59 3.68
CA ARG A 268 -13.81 -16.17 2.44
C ARG A 268 -12.98 -15.73 1.26
N LEU A 269 -12.78 -16.68 0.34
CA LEU A 269 -12.02 -16.51 -0.90
C LEU A 269 -12.96 -16.67 -2.09
N ALA A 270 -13.02 -15.67 -2.96
CA ALA A 270 -13.78 -15.72 -4.21
C ALA A 270 -12.92 -15.34 -5.41
N PHE A 271 -13.22 -15.99 -6.54
CA PHE A 271 -12.70 -15.66 -7.87
C PHE A 271 -13.87 -15.21 -8.75
N TYR A 272 -13.83 -13.96 -9.21
CA TYR A 272 -14.91 -13.38 -9.99
C TYR A 272 -14.59 -13.45 -11.48
N LYS A 273 -15.62 -13.80 -12.27
CA LYS A 273 -15.63 -13.74 -13.73
C LYS A 273 -16.69 -12.73 -14.16
N GLU A 274 -16.29 -11.64 -14.80
CA GLU A 274 -17.23 -10.61 -15.27
C GLU A 274 -18.17 -11.18 -16.35
N ASP A 275 -17.67 -12.11 -17.17
CA ASP A 275 -18.42 -12.75 -18.25
C ASP A 275 -18.31 -14.27 -18.16
N ALA A 276 -19.43 -14.91 -17.81
CA ALA A 276 -19.53 -16.36 -17.72
C ALA A 276 -19.35 -17.06 -19.08
N GLU A 277 -19.62 -16.37 -20.20
CA GLU A 277 -19.58 -16.92 -21.57
C GLU A 277 -18.19 -16.85 -22.21
N LYS A 278 -17.29 -16.03 -21.68
CA LYS A 278 -15.88 -16.03 -22.10
C LYS A 278 -15.20 -17.32 -21.65
N GLY A 279 -15.45 -18.40 -22.37
CA GLY A 279 -15.06 -19.79 -22.16
C GLY A 279 -13.57 -20.09 -21.90
N ASN A 280 -12.89 -19.23 -21.19
CA ASN A 280 -11.57 -19.47 -20.63
C ASN A 280 -11.70 -19.64 -19.12
N ASP A 281 -10.97 -20.58 -18.55
CA ASP A 281 -10.89 -20.84 -17.09
C ASP A 281 -10.27 -19.67 -16.30
N ARG A 282 -10.18 -18.48 -16.89
CA ARG A 282 -9.58 -17.30 -16.28
C ARG A 282 -10.62 -16.50 -15.53
N TRP A 283 -10.21 -15.97 -14.38
CA TRP A 283 -10.96 -15.03 -13.55
C TRP A 283 -10.39 -13.62 -13.72
N ASP A 284 -11.22 -12.61 -13.41
CA ASP A 284 -10.88 -11.20 -13.51
C ASP A 284 -10.43 -10.62 -12.17
N TYR A 285 -11.01 -11.12 -11.06
CA TYR A 285 -10.69 -10.69 -9.69
C TYR A 285 -10.48 -11.88 -8.77
N TRP A 286 -9.52 -11.76 -7.88
CA TRP A 286 -9.39 -12.53 -6.67
C TRP A 286 -9.77 -11.64 -5.49
N ARG A 287 -10.62 -12.13 -4.58
CA ARG A 287 -11.08 -11.37 -3.43
C ARG A 287 -11.03 -12.22 -2.18
N LEU A 288 -10.37 -11.69 -1.14
CA LEU A 288 -10.48 -12.16 0.23
C LEU A 288 -11.29 -11.16 1.03
N GLU A 289 -12.25 -11.64 1.78
CA GLU A 289 -13.11 -10.81 2.59
C GLU A 289 -13.39 -11.48 3.94
N GLY A 290 -13.38 -10.70 5.00
CA GLY A 290 -13.67 -11.14 6.36
C GLY A 290 -13.99 -9.97 7.26
N PRO A 291 -14.24 -10.22 8.58
CA PRO A 291 -14.50 -9.15 9.52
C PRO A 291 -13.40 -8.10 9.50
N GLY A 292 -13.76 -6.86 9.18
CA GLY A 292 -12.84 -5.72 9.17
C GLY A 292 -11.83 -5.69 8.04
N PHE A 293 -11.95 -6.56 7.02
CA PHE A 293 -11.04 -6.43 5.89
C PHE A 293 -11.63 -6.79 4.53
N VAL A 294 -11.05 -6.17 3.51
CA VAL A 294 -11.22 -6.47 2.09
C VAL A 294 -9.84 -6.46 1.44
N TRP A 295 -9.54 -7.52 0.70
CA TRP A 295 -8.35 -7.65 -0.12
C TRP A 295 -8.78 -8.02 -1.52
N ASN A 296 -8.51 -7.16 -2.48
CA ASN A 296 -8.99 -7.30 -3.84
C ASN A 296 -7.83 -7.23 -4.82
N TYR A 297 -7.67 -8.24 -5.68
CA TYR A 297 -6.67 -8.29 -6.73
C TYR A 297 -7.35 -8.52 -8.06
N ARG A 298 -7.45 -7.47 -8.86
CA ARG A 298 -7.92 -7.55 -10.23
C ARG A 298 -6.75 -7.87 -11.16
N VAL A 299 -6.94 -8.77 -12.11
CA VAL A 299 -5.93 -9.13 -13.10
C VAL A 299 -6.28 -8.62 -14.50
N LEU A 300 -7.56 -8.52 -14.82
CA LEU A 300 -8.05 -8.04 -16.11
C LEU A 300 -8.92 -6.78 -16.00
N PRO A 301 -8.82 -5.84 -16.97
CA PRO A 301 -7.90 -5.84 -18.12
C PRO A 301 -6.43 -5.63 -17.72
N HIS A 302 -6.15 -5.16 -16.49
CA HIS A 302 -4.83 -4.91 -15.94
C HIS A 302 -4.86 -4.97 -14.41
N VAL A 303 -3.67 -5.06 -13.79
CA VAL A 303 -3.56 -5.28 -12.34
C VAL A 303 -4.01 -4.06 -11.55
N HIS A 304 -4.93 -4.31 -10.60
CA HIS A 304 -5.25 -3.46 -9.46
C HIS A 304 -5.19 -4.28 -8.18
N CYS A 305 -4.36 -3.90 -7.24
CA CYS A 305 -4.28 -4.51 -5.91
C CYS A 305 -4.76 -3.51 -4.86
N PHE A 306 -5.74 -3.93 -4.06
CA PHE A 306 -6.29 -3.16 -2.95
C PHE A 306 -6.20 -3.96 -1.66
N VAL A 307 -5.78 -3.32 -0.59
CA VAL A 307 -5.82 -3.87 0.76
C VAL A 307 -6.42 -2.83 1.69
N ASN A 308 -7.50 -3.19 2.36
CA ASN A 308 -8.14 -2.34 3.37
C ASN A 308 -8.45 -3.19 4.60
N VAL A 309 -7.76 -2.94 5.70
CA VAL A 309 -7.86 -3.72 6.93
C VAL A 309 -8.00 -2.77 8.12
N VAL A 310 -9.09 -2.93 8.85
CA VAL A 310 -9.38 -2.19 10.08
C VAL A 310 -9.73 -3.16 11.20
N SER A 311 -9.31 -2.90 12.43
CA SER A 311 -9.80 -3.64 13.59
C SER A 311 -11.10 -3.03 14.09
N GLN A 312 -12.01 -3.91 14.50
CA GLN A 312 -13.32 -3.56 15.05
C GLN A 312 -13.30 -3.48 16.58
N ALA A 313 -12.12 -3.63 17.18
CA ALA A 313 -11.95 -3.66 18.63
C ALA A 313 -12.00 -2.26 19.26
#